data_fe9deecde3161eb663700133a2dd820c
#
_entry.id   fe9deecde3161eb663700133a2dd820c
#
_cell.length_a   1.000
_cell.length_b   1.000
_cell.length_c   1.000
_cell.angle_alpha   90.00
_cell.angle_beta   90.00
_cell.angle_gamma   90.00
#
_symmetry.space_group_name_H-M   'P 1'
#
loop_
_entity.id
_entity.type
_entity.pdbx_description
1 polymer ?
#
loop_
_entity_poly.entity_id
_entity_poly.type
_entity_poly.pdbx_seq_one_letter_code
_entity_poly.pdbx_strand_id
1 'polypeptide(L)'
;MALLILAAPFAAAQEEEGPWAGTAKLGYLATSGNTDNSTLNAGFTVSYSIDDWKHAFAAVAISSADGNTTTAEAYEAGWKSERNLSEKSFLFGQLDWRKNRFSGFATQFSQTVGYGRRFIDSEVHKLNGEIGFGARQSELIDGTDENESIIRAGLDYKWQLSETAAFTQVLTVESGQENTYTESVTALSAQLVGNLALVASYTIKNNSDVLPLIDKTDTYTAISLEYTF
;
A
#
# COMPACT_ATOMS: atom_id res chain seq x y z
N MET A 1 7.37 -1.34 -4.68
CA MET A 1 7.06 -0.53 -3.51
C MET A 1 5.61 -0.60 -3.17
N ALA A 2 5.34 -0.88 -1.93
CA ALA A 2 4.01 -0.93 -1.42
C ALA A 2 3.36 0.43 -1.48
N LEU A 3 2.32 0.58 -2.27
CA LEU A 3 1.22 1.34 -1.78
C LEU A 3 0.84 0.63 -0.47
N LEU A 4 1.23 1.20 0.66
CA LEU A 4 0.59 0.91 1.93
C LEU A 4 -0.86 1.36 1.76
N ILE A 5 -1.58 0.61 0.90
CA ILE A 5 -2.98 0.86 0.67
C ILE A 5 -3.64 0.60 2.01
N LEU A 6 -3.79 1.72 2.72
CA LEU A 6 -4.90 1.92 3.61
C LEU A 6 -5.18 0.77 4.59
N ALA A 7 -4.13 0.15 5.16
CA ALA A 7 -4.20 -0.14 6.56
C ALA A 7 -4.05 1.22 7.25
N ALA A 8 -5.11 2.05 7.25
CA ALA A 8 -5.16 3.11 8.22
C ALA A 8 -4.92 2.42 9.56
N PRO A 9 -3.90 2.84 10.36
CA PRO A 9 -3.77 2.29 11.69
C PRO A 9 -5.13 2.50 12.34
N PHE A 10 -5.77 1.41 12.75
CA PHE A 10 -6.82 1.53 13.72
C PHE A 10 -6.07 1.97 14.97
N ALA A 11 -6.00 3.29 15.19
CA ALA A 11 -5.51 3.82 16.43
C ALA A 11 -6.28 3.12 17.56
N ALA A 12 -5.55 2.63 18.54
CA ALA A 12 -6.18 2.22 19.78
C ALA A 12 -6.96 3.42 20.30
N ALA A 13 -8.23 3.21 20.58
CA ALA A 13 -9.13 4.25 21.06
C ALA A 13 -8.56 4.88 22.33
N GLN A 14 -8.13 6.13 22.21
CA GLN A 14 -8.00 7.04 23.33
C GLN A 14 -8.46 8.42 22.86
N GLU A 15 -9.55 8.87 23.50
CA GLU A 15 -10.13 10.20 23.56
C GLU A 15 -10.56 10.80 22.21
N GLU A 16 -11.74 11.43 22.18
CA GLU A 16 -12.41 12.16 21.10
C GLU A 16 -11.46 12.63 19.98
N GLU A 17 -10.95 11.71 19.20
CA GLU A 17 -10.17 12.02 18.01
C GLU A 17 -11.13 12.62 17.00
N GLY A 18 -10.74 13.75 16.43
CA GLY A 18 -11.47 14.38 15.35
C GLY A 18 -11.66 13.39 14.18
N PRO A 19 -12.47 13.74 13.19
CA PRO A 19 -12.79 12.85 12.06
C PRO A 19 -11.57 12.50 11.19
N TRP A 20 -10.42 13.10 11.45
CA TRP A 20 -9.18 12.94 10.70
C TRP A 20 -8.18 12.07 11.43
N ALA A 21 -7.55 11.15 10.70
CA ALA A 21 -6.39 10.40 11.15
C ALA A 21 -5.40 10.26 9.99
N GLY A 22 -4.10 10.22 10.29
CA GLY A 22 -3.12 10.10 9.23
C GLY A 22 -1.77 9.62 9.71
N THR A 23 -0.91 9.25 8.73
CA THR A 23 0.49 8.90 8.97
C THR A 23 1.39 9.53 7.94
N ALA A 24 2.58 9.92 8.36
CA ALA A 24 3.68 10.30 7.48
C ALA A 24 4.86 9.37 7.75
N LYS A 25 5.45 8.83 6.69
CA LYS A 25 6.61 7.91 6.75
C LYS A 25 7.78 8.49 5.98
N LEU A 26 8.97 8.37 6.55
CA LEU A 26 10.21 8.69 5.88
C LEU A 26 11.27 7.66 6.23
N GLY A 27 11.87 7.05 5.22
CA GLY A 27 12.98 6.12 5.35
C GLY A 27 14.10 6.48 4.41
N TYR A 28 15.34 6.39 4.90
CA TYR A 28 16.54 6.58 4.12
C TYR A 28 17.58 5.55 4.51
N LEU A 29 18.14 4.90 3.52
CA LEU A 29 19.27 3.98 3.68
C LEU A 29 20.37 4.39 2.69
N ALA A 30 21.58 4.53 3.18
CA ALA A 30 22.76 4.74 2.32
C ALA A 30 23.87 3.78 2.74
N THR A 31 24.56 3.23 1.75
CA THR A 31 25.80 2.48 1.91
C THR A 31 26.87 3.18 1.07
N SER A 32 28.08 3.24 1.58
CA SER A 32 29.23 3.81 0.88
C SER A 32 30.47 2.96 1.07
N GLY A 33 31.41 3.03 0.13
CA GLY A 33 32.65 2.27 0.17
C GLY A 33 32.84 1.46 -1.11
N ASN A 34 32.89 0.12 -1.02
CA ASN A 34 33.00 -0.74 -2.21
C ASN A 34 31.71 -0.72 -3.07
N THR A 35 30.60 -0.26 -2.51
CA THR A 35 29.29 -0.11 -3.17
C THR A 35 28.65 1.17 -2.66
N ASP A 36 28.19 2.04 -3.56
CA ASP A 36 27.55 3.31 -3.24
C ASP A 36 26.04 3.22 -3.60
N ASN A 37 25.24 2.70 -2.68
CA ASN A 37 23.80 2.60 -2.84
C ASN A 37 23.05 3.54 -1.90
N SER A 38 22.01 4.17 -2.40
CA SER A 38 21.08 4.94 -1.58
C SER A 38 19.63 4.63 -1.94
N THR A 39 18.77 4.60 -0.94
CA THR A 39 17.32 4.44 -1.11
C THR A 39 16.60 5.43 -0.22
N LEU A 40 15.74 6.22 -0.83
CA LEU A 40 14.79 7.11 -0.15
C LEU A 40 13.38 6.54 -0.34
N ASN A 41 12.62 6.44 0.73
CA ASN A 41 11.19 6.14 0.66
C ASN A 41 10.41 7.15 1.50
N ALA A 42 9.31 7.64 0.97
CA ALA A 42 8.38 8.52 1.65
C ALA A 42 6.96 8.02 1.45
N GLY A 43 6.13 8.13 2.48
CA GLY A 43 4.74 7.72 2.45
C GLY A 43 3.88 8.69 3.26
N PHE A 44 2.67 8.88 2.79
CA PHE A 44 1.67 9.70 3.47
C PHE A 44 0.32 9.02 3.34
N THR A 45 -0.43 8.95 4.43
CA THR A 45 -1.82 8.53 4.44
C THR A 45 -2.65 9.53 5.23
N VAL A 46 -3.88 9.77 4.80
CA VAL A 46 -4.86 10.52 5.55
C VAL A 46 -6.23 9.88 5.37
N SER A 47 -6.99 9.79 6.43
CA SER A 47 -8.37 9.33 6.40
C SER A 47 -9.30 10.33 7.08
N TYR A 48 -10.53 10.37 6.58
CA TYR A 48 -11.62 11.16 7.11
C TYR A 48 -12.85 10.27 7.30
N SER A 49 -13.35 10.22 8.52
CA SER A 49 -14.54 9.43 8.87
C SER A 49 -15.70 10.35 9.25
N ILE A 50 -16.84 10.13 8.64
CA ILE A 50 -18.08 10.89 8.92
C ILE A 50 -19.29 9.95 8.76
N ASP A 51 -20.12 9.84 9.78
CA ASP A 51 -21.26 8.92 9.82
C ASP A 51 -20.85 7.50 9.40
N ASP A 52 -21.49 6.95 8.37
CA ASP A 52 -21.21 5.62 7.81
C ASP A 52 -20.07 5.63 6.77
N TRP A 53 -19.47 6.78 6.48
CA TRP A 53 -18.44 6.90 5.45
C TRP A 53 -17.05 7.03 6.03
N LYS A 54 -16.11 6.39 5.35
CA LYS A 54 -14.67 6.59 5.55
C LYS A 54 -14.02 6.84 4.20
N HIS A 55 -13.35 7.97 4.08
CA HIS A 55 -12.54 8.31 2.92
C HIS A 55 -11.07 8.23 3.32
N ALA A 56 -10.25 7.70 2.46
CA ALA A 56 -8.84 7.62 2.73
C ALA A 56 -8.02 7.88 1.45
N PHE A 57 -6.95 8.62 1.60
CA PHE A 57 -5.99 8.91 0.55
C PHE A 57 -4.61 8.42 1.01
N ALA A 58 -3.85 7.85 0.09
CA ALA A 58 -2.46 7.47 0.33
C ALA A 58 -1.59 7.87 -0.85
N ALA A 59 -0.35 8.25 -0.58
CA ALA A 59 0.65 8.51 -1.59
C ALA A 59 2.00 7.97 -1.11
N VAL A 60 2.78 7.45 -2.04
CA VAL A 60 4.10 6.88 -1.75
C VAL A 60 5.07 7.21 -2.87
N ALA A 61 6.32 7.46 -2.49
CA ALA A 61 7.44 7.67 -3.41
C ALA A 61 8.63 6.83 -2.99
N ILE A 62 9.30 6.20 -3.96
CA ILE A 62 10.63 5.59 -3.77
C ILE A 62 11.57 6.04 -4.87
N SER A 63 12.81 6.23 -4.45
CA SER A 63 13.95 6.40 -5.34
C SER A 63 15.13 5.61 -4.79
N SER A 64 15.74 4.80 -5.63
CA SER A 64 17.02 4.13 -5.32
C SER A 64 18.05 4.48 -6.38
N ALA A 65 19.29 4.59 -5.97
CA ALA A 65 20.42 4.85 -6.85
C ALA A 65 21.62 3.99 -6.46
N ASP A 66 22.38 3.57 -7.46
CA ASP A 66 23.71 2.97 -7.33
C ASP A 66 24.72 3.98 -7.89
N GLY A 67 25.48 4.62 -7.00
CA GLY A 67 26.27 5.80 -7.33
C GLY A 67 25.41 6.93 -7.91
N ASN A 68 25.65 7.29 -9.16
CA ASN A 68 24.90 8.32 -9.88
C ASN A 68 23.79 7.76 -10.81
N THR A 69 23.54 6.46 -10.77
CA THR A 69 22.56 5.80 -11.64
C THR A 69 21.29 5.45 -10.84
N THR A 70 20.14 5.97 -11.27
CA THR A 70 18.86 5.61 -10.67
C THR A 70 18.53 4.15 -11.01
N THR A 71 18.34 3.31 -9.99
CA THR A 71 18.04 1.89 -10.12
C THR A 71 16.58 1.55 -9.81
N ALA A 72 15.88 2.41 -9.06
CA ALA A 72 14.44 2.31 -8.85
C ALA A 72 13.82 3.70 -8.75
N GLU A 73 12.66 3.88 -9.36
CA GLU A 73 11.86 5.11 -9.29
C GLU A 73 10.38 4.72 -9.40
N ALA A 74 9.64 4.87 -8.30
CA ALA A 74 8.24 4.53 -8.25
C ALA A 74 7.43 5.56 -7.48
N TYR A 75 6.25 5.89 -8.01
CA TYR A 75 5.28 6.79 -7.41
C TYR A 75 3.92 6.13 -7.45
N GLU A 76 3.18 6.21 -6.36
CA GLU A 76 1.85 5.67 -6.27
C GLU A 76 0.94 6.61 -5.49
N ALA A 77 -0.33 6.64 -5.89
CA ALA A 77 -1.37 7.35 -5.19
C ALA A 77 -2.67 6.54 -5.25
N GLY A 78 -3.41 6.51 -4.15
CA GLY A 78 -4.68 5.83 -4.07
C GLY A 78 -5.71 6.63 -3.28
N TRP A 79 -6.96 6.49 -3.67
CA TRP A 79 -8.10 6.99 -2.92
C TRP A 79 -9.13 5.90 -2.78
N LYS A 80 -9.58 5.67 -1.55
CA LYS A 80 -10.61 4.69 -1.22
C LYS A 80 -11.72 5.36 -0.44
N SER A 81 -12.95 5.06 -0.80
CA SER A 81 -14.15 5.47 -0.11
C SER A 81 -14.92 4.23 0.32
N GLU A 82 -15.20 4.11 1.60
CA GLU A 82 -15.95 3.01 2.19
C GLU A 82 -17.26 3.54 2.75
N ARG A 83 -18.35 2.80 2.53
CA ARG A 83 -19.64 3.03 3.19
C ARG A 83 -19.97 1.81 4.03
N ASN A 84 -20.06 1.98 5.34
CA ASN A 84 -20.48 0.96 6.26
C ASN A 84 -21.95 0.59 6.03
N LEU A 85 -22.21 -0.70 5.84
CA LEU A 85 -23.56 -1.28 5.78
C LEU A 85 -23.96 -1.84 7.14
N SER A 86 -22.98 -2.24 7.92
CA SER A 86 -23.09 -2.73 9.28
C SER A 86 -21.72 -2.63 9.97
N GLU A 87 -21.64 -2.99 11.24
CA GLU A 87 -20.36 -3.08 11.97
C GLU A 87 -19.34 -4.00 11.26
N LYS A 88 -19.80 -5.02 10.55
CA LYS A 88 -18.95 -6.05 9.95
C LYS A 88 -18.80 -5.96 8.43
N SER A 89 -19.56 -5.12 7.75
CA SER A 89 -19.55 -5.11 6.29
C SER A 89 -19.67 -3.71 5.72
N PHE A 90 -19.04 -3.50 4.57
CA PHE A 90 -19.01 -2.22 3.87
C PHE A 90 -18.97 -2.43 2.35
N LEU A 91 -19.41 -1.41 1.62
CA LEU A 91 -19.12 -1.25 0.20
C LEU A 91 -17.93 -0.32 0.05
N PHE A 92 -17.15 -0.52 -0.99
CA PHE A 92 -16.05 0.39 -1.30
C PHE A 92 -16.00 0.77 -2.78
N GLY A 93 -15.45 1.97 -3.02
CA GLY A 93 -14.94 2.42 -4.32
C GLY A 93 -13.48 2.82 -4.14
N GLN A 94 -12.61 2.43 -5.08
CA GLN A 94 -11.18 2.66 -4.99
C GLN A 94 -10.61 3.06 -6.34
N LEU A 95 -9.70 4.02 -6.31
CA LEU A 95 -8.89 4.49 -7.42
C LEU A 95 -7.42 4.32 -7.03
N ASP A 96 -6.63 3.69 -7.89
CA ASP A 96 -5.20 3.49 -7.69
C ASP A 96 -4.44 3.93 -8.94
N TRP A 97 -3.45 4.79 -8.76
CA TRP A 97 -2.51 5.20 -9.79
C TRP A 97 -1.10 4.76 -9.39
N ARG A 98 -0.41 4.14 -10.34
CA ARG A 98 0.95 3.63 -10.14
C ARG A 98 1.82 4.06 -11.31
N LYS A 99 3.03 4.52 -11.02
CA LYS A 99 4.09 4.76 -11.97
C LYS A 99 5.34 4.07 -11.46
N ASN A 100 5.86 3.12 -12.22
CA ASN A 100 7.11 2.43 -11.89
C ASN A 100 7.96 2.25 -13.13
N ARG A 101 9.02 3.03 -13.22
CA ARG A 101 9.89 3.10 -14.38
C ARG A 101 10.59 1.77 -14.73
N PHE A 102 10.65 0.82 -13.79
CA PHE A 102 11.44 -0.42 -13.92
C PHE A 102 10.59 -1.69 -13.95
N SER A 103 9.27 -1.60 -13.77
CA SER A 103 8.37 -2.77 -13.73
C SER A 103 7.77 -3.19 -15.08
N GLY A 104 8.21 -2.57 -16.18
CA GLY A 104 7.63 -2.82 -17.50
C GLY A 104 6.39 -1.97 -17.82
N PHE A 105 5.77 -1.33 -16.81
CA PHE A 105 4.61 -0.45 -16.95
C PHE A 105 5.01 1.01 -16.69
N ALA A 106 4.86 1.88 -17.69
CA ALA A 106 5.10 3.32 -17.51
C ALA A 106 4.09 3.92 -16.54
N THR A 107 2.81 3.58 -16.70
CA THR A 107 1.73 3.94 -15.78
C THR A 107 0.65 2.86 -15.74
N GLN A 108 -0.03 2.74 -14.59
CA GLN A 108 -1.25 1.94 -14.43
C GLN A 108 -2.26 2.74 -13.61
N PHE A 109 -3.52 2.70 -14.04
CA PHE A 109 -4.63 3.29 -13.32
C PHE A 109 -5.74 2.27 -13.18
N SER A 110 -6.11 1.93 -11.93
CA SER A 110 -7.17 0.99 -11.61
C SER A 110 -8.34 1.72 -10.94
N GLN A 111 -9.55 1.29 -11.30
CA GLN A 111 -10.81 1.77 -10.72
C GLN A 111 -11.62 0.55 -10.33
N THR A 112 -11.93 0.40 -9.05
CA THR A 112 -12.65 -0.78 -8.55
C THR A 112 -13.80 -0.38 -7.63
N VAL A 113 -14.84 -1.18 -7.63
CA VAL A 113 -15.94 -1.13 -6.66
C VAL A 113 -16.16 -2.53 -6.12
N GLY A 114 -16.55 -2.64 -4.85
CA GLY A 114 -16.68 -3.95 -4.26
C GLY A 114 -17.32 -3.96 -2.88
N TYR A 115 -17.25 -5.13 -2.29
CA TYR A 115 -17.75 -5.43 -0.96
C TYR A 115 -16.61 -5.90 -0.07
N GLY A 116 -16.60 -5.42 1.17
CA GLY A 116 -15.65 -5.80 2.19
C GLY A 116 -16.32 -6.31 3.45
N ARG A 117 -15.60 -7.16 4.18
CA ARG A 117 -16.05 -7.74 5.45
C ARG A 117 -14.93 -7.73 6.49
N ARG A 118 -15.27 -7.30 7.70
CA ARG A 118 -14.45 -7.41 8.90
C ARG A 118 -14.70 -8.79 9.50
N PHE A 119 -13.77 -9.74 9.29
CA PHE A 119 -13.89 -11.11 9.80
C PHE A 119 -13.54 -11.18 11.27
N ILE A 120 -12.50 -10.45 11.67
CA ILE A 120 -12.04 -10.30 13.05
C ILE A 120 -11.87 -8.82 13.31
N ASP A 121 -12.49 -8.34 14.38
CA ASP A 121 -12.35 -6.96 14.87
C ASP A 121 -12.26 -7.01 16.39
N SER A 122 -11.03 -7.16 16.89
CA SER A 122 -10.71 -7.16 18.31
C SER A 122 -9.52 -6.22 18.57
N GLU A 123 -9.21 -5.93 19.81
CA GLU A 123 -8.06 -5.10 20.19
C GLU A 123 -6.73 -5.74 19.75
N VAL A 124 -6.64 -7.07 19.76
CA VAL A 124 -5.40 -7.80 19.46
C VAL A 124 -5.30 -8.17 17.98
N HIS A 125 -6.42 -8.58 17.36
CA HIS A 125 -6.44 -9.04 15.97
C HIS A 125 -7.52 -8.31 15.19
N LYS A 126 -7.14 -7.82 14.00
CA LYS A 126 -8.10 -7.30 13.01
C LYS A 126 -7.83 -7.99 11.68
N LEU A 127 -8.89 -8.49 11.04
CA LEU A 127 -8.81 -9.14 9.74
C LEU A 127 -9.96 -8.68 8.87
N ASN A 128 -9.63 -8.01 7.77
CA ASN A 128 -10.56 -7.57 6.76
C ASN A 128 -10.29 -8.31 5.45
N GLY A 129 -11.35 -8.61 4.73
CA GLY A 129 -11.26 -9.15 3.38
C GLY A 129 -12.18 -8.40 2.44
N GLU A 130 -11.78 -8.27 1.19
CA GLU A 130 -12.46 -7.51 0.15
C GLU A 130 -12.51 -8.30 -1.15
N ILE A 131 -13.60 -8.12 -1.88
CA ILE A 131 -13.71 -8.57 -3.26
C ILE A 131 -14.41 -7.49 -4.07
N GLY A 132 -13.93 -7.26 -5.27
CA GLY A 132 -14.46 -6.23 -6.15
C GLY A 132 -14.20 -6.53 -7.61
N PHE A 133 -14.74 -5.69 -8.45
CA PHE A 133 -14.51 -5.70 -9.90
C PHE A 133 -14.28 -4.27 -10.38
N GLY A 134 -13.64 -4.15 -11.53
CA GLY A 134 -13.31 -2.84 -12.06
C GLY A 134 -12.63 -2.90 -13.41
N ALA A 135 -11.89 -1.86 -13.71
CA ALA A 135 -11.09 -1.73 -14.91
C ALA A 135 -9.68 -1.24 -14.55
N ARG A 136 -8.71 -1.67 -15.33
CA ARG A 136 -7.33 -1.19 -15.27
C ARG A 136 -6.90 -0.71 -16.65
N GLN A 137 -6.32 0.48 -16.70
CA GLN A 137 -5.65 1.06 -17.84
C GLN A 137 -4.16 1.04 -17.57
N SER A 138 -3.39 0.44 -18.46
CA SER A 138 -1.93 0.35 -18.36
C SER A 138 -1.28 0.89 -19.61
N GLU A 139 -0.22 1.67 -19.46
CA GLU A 139 0.71 2.04 -20.51
C GLU A 139 2.03 1.31 -20.24
N LEU A 140 2.46 0.48 -21.16
CA LEU A 140 3.74 -0.20 -21.09
C LEU A 140 4.89 0.77 -21.44
N ILE A 141 6.12 0.43 -21.04
CA ILE A 141 7.29 1.28 -21.32
C ILE A 141 7.64 1.36 -22.83
N ASP A 142 7.11 0.47 -23.67
CA ASP A 142 7.23 0.52 -25.13
C ASP A 142 6.15 1.39 -25.79
N GLY A 143 5.23 1.97 -25.01
CA GLY A 143 4.12 2.80 -25.47
C GLY A 143 2.87 2.02 -25.88
N THR A 144 2.82 0.73 -25.57
CA THR A 144 1.60 -0.08 -25.77
C THR A 144 0.58 0.23 -24.68
N ASP A 145 -0.67 0.47 -25.08
CA ASP A 145 -1.79 0.66 -24.17
C ASP A 145 -2.57 -0.64 -23.97
N GLU A 146 -2.83 -1.01 -22.73
CA GLU A 146 -3.66 -2.14 -22.34
C GLU A 146 -4.83 -1.67 -21.48
N ASN A 147 -6.04 -2.07 -21.86
CA ASN A 147 -7.25 -1.76 -21.10
C ASN A 147 -8.00 -3.06 -20.83
N GLU A 148 -8.19 -3.39 -19.55
CA GLU A 148 -8.79 -4.66 -19.16
C GLU A 148 -9.79 -4.51 -18.01
N SER A 149 -10.74 -5.43 -17.95
CA SER A 149 -11.59 -5.63 -16.77
C SER A 149 -10.84 -6.47 -15.76
N ILE A 150 -10.93 -6.11 -14.49
CA ILE A 150 -10.24 -6.80 -13.41
C ILE A 150 -11.19 -7.28 -12.33
N ILE A 151 -10.84 -8.40 -11.71
CA ILE A 151 -11.36 -8.83 -10.40
C ILE A 151 -10.30 -8.51 -9.37
N ARG A 152 -10.70 -7.81 -8.30
CA ARG A 152 -9.83 -7.48 -7.17
C ARG A 152 -10.20 -8.33 -5.96
N ALA A 153 -9.20 -8.88 -5.29
CA ALA A 153 -9.30 -9.46 -3.96
C ALA A 153 -8.27 -8.78 -3.04
N GLY A 154 -8.69 -8.47 -1.83
CA GLY A 154 -7.85 -7.84 -0.82
C GLY A 154 -7.98 -8.54 0.53
N LEU A 155 -6.88 -8.57 1.28
CA LEU A 155 -6.84 -9.04 2.66
C LEU A 155 -5.93 -8.12 3.45
N ASP A 156 -6.43 -7.64 4.59
CA ASP A 156 -5.71 -6.80 5.53
C ASP A 156 -5.76 -7.44 6.91
N TYR A 157 -4.61 -7.75 7.46
CA TYR A 157 -4.46 -8.34 8.78
C TYR A 157 -3.55 -7.49 9.65
N LYS A 158 -4.01 -7.16 10.86
CA LYS A 158 -3.22 -6.53 11.91
C LYS A 158 -3.22 -7.39 13.15
N TRP A 159 -2.05 -7.57 13.74
CA TRP A 159 -1.83 -8.22 15.03
C TRP A 159 -1.07 -7.29 15.97
N GLN A 160 -1.72 -6.87 17.05
CA GLN A 160 -1.10 -6.12 18.13
C GLN A 160 -0.28 -7.08 19.00
N LEU A 161 1.05 -7.08 18.80
CA LEU A 161 1.98 -7.99 19.47
C LEU A 161 2.19 -7.60 20.94
N SER A 162 2.18 -6.29 21.24
CA SER A 162 2.27 -5.70 22.55
C SER A 162 1.64 -4.30 22.52
N GLU A 163 1.63 -3.58 23.64
CA GLU A 163 1.13 -2.19 23.70
C GLU A 163 1.86 -1.25 22.71
N THR A 164 3.12 -1.56 22.38
CA THR A 164 3.98 -0.70 21.57
C THR A 164 4.41 -1.32 20.23
N ALA A 165 4.04 -2.57 19.94
CA ALA A 165 4.46 -3.27 18.72
C ALA A 165 3.29 -3.90 18.00
N ALA A 166 3.26 -3.78 16.67
CA ALA A 166 2.25 -4.38 15.82
C ALA A 166 2.87 -5.00 14.56
N PHE A 167 2.28 -6.11 14.14
CA PHE A 167 2.53 -6.76 12.86
C PHE A 167 1.36 -6.47 11.92
N THR A 168 1.65 -6.18 10.66
CA THR A 168 0.65 -6.01 9.61
C THR A 168 1.00 -6.82 8.37
N GLN A 169 -0.03 -7.37 7.74
CA GLN A 169 0.06 -8.06 6.46
C GLN A 169 -1.07 -7.57 5.56
N VAL A 170 -0.71 -7.02 4.41
CA VAL A 170 -1.67 -6.65 3.37
C VAL A 170 -1.38 -7.47 2.12
N LEU A 171 -2.43 -8.04 1.54
CA LEU A 171 -2.36 -8.76 0.27
C LEU A 171 -3.40 -8.17 -0.67
N THR A 172 -2.98 -7.85 -1.89
CA THR A 172 -3.85 -7.41 -2.96
C THR A 172 -3.58 -8.25 -4.21
N VAL A 173 -4.64 -8.69 -4.85
CA VAL A 173 -4.60 -9.37 -6.15
C VAL A 173 -5.59 -8.67 -7.08
N GLU A 174 -5.13 -8.22 -8.23
CA GLU A 174 -5.93 -7.67 -9.31
C GLU A 174 -5.72 -8.55 -10.55
N SER A 175 -6.70 -9.40 -10.85
CA SER A 175 -6.62 -10.34 -11.97
C SER A 175 -7.39 -9.80 -13.17
N GLY A 176 -6.69 -9.57 -14.26
CA GLY A 176 -7.21 -9.23 -15.58
C GLY A 176 -6.97 -10.34 -16.58
N GLN A 177 -7.29 -10.09 -17.85
CA GLN A 177 -7.05 -11.04 -18.94
C GLN A 177 -5.58 -11.03 -19.37
N GLU A 178 -4.98 -9.86 -19.44
CA GLU A 178 -3.59 -9.67 -19.89
C GLU A 178 -2.62 -9.87 -18.72
N ASN A 179 -2.88 -9.23 -17.59
CA ASN A 179 -1.97 -9.27 -16.44
C ASN A 179 -2.70 -9.50 -15.13
N THR A 180 -2.13 -10.35 -14.27
CA THR A 180 -2.47 -10.44 -12.84
C THR A 180 -1.39 -9.74 -12.03
N TYR A 181 -1.79 -8.65 -11.36
CA TYR A 181 -0.95 -7.95 -10.40
C TYR A 181 -1.20 -8.49 -9.00
N THR A 182 -0.14 -8.83 -8.30
CA THR A 182 -0.17 -9.26 -6.89
C THR A 182 0.78 -8.42 -6.06
N GLU A 183 0.31 -7.91 -4.95
CA GLU A 183 1.12 -7.17 -3.99
C GLU A 183 0.94 -7.74 -2.58
N SER A 184 2.06 -8.00 -1.91
CA SER A 184 2.12 -8.44 -0.52
C SER A 184 3.00 -7.49 0.27
N VAL A 185 2.46 -6.89 1.32
CA VAL A 185 3.17 -6.00 2.23
C VAL A 185 3.15 -6.58 3.63
N THR A 186 4.32 -6.90 4.14
CA THR A 186 4.53 -7.33 5.52
C THR A 186 5.24 -6.21 6.26
N ALA A 187 4.75 -5.79 7.42
CA ALA A 187 5.43 -4.79 8.23
C ALA A 187 5.38 -5.13 9.73
N LEU A 188 6.45 -4.73 10.40
CA LEU A 188 6.57 -4.74 11.86
C LEU A 188 6.82 -3.31 12.31
N SER A 189 5.94 -2.78 13.16
CA SER A 189 6.08 -1.46 13.75
C SER A 189 6.37 -1.55 15.24
N ALA A 190 7.25 -0.66 15.72
CA ALA A 190 7.57 -0.51 17.12
C ALA A 190 7.52 0.98 17.48
N GLN A 191 6.66 1.35 18.43
CA GLN A 191 6.53 2.71 18.96
C GLN A 191 7.80 3.09 19.69
N LEU A 192 8.35 4.26 19.39
CA LEU A 192 9.55 4.79 20.04
C LEU A 192 9.19 5.79 21.16
N VAL A 193 8.46 6.83 20.79
CA VAL A 193 8.04 7.87 21.74
C VAL A 193 6.80 8.59 21.16
N GLY A 194 5.77 8.78 21.99
CA GLY A 194 4.53 9.44 21.55
C GLY A 194 3.96 8.79 20.29
N ASN A 195 3.75 9.58 19.27
CA ASN A 195 3.19 9.17 17.97
C ASN A 195 4.25 8.73 16.96
N LEU A 196 5.52 8.60 17.36
CA LEU A 196 6.62 8.20 16.49
C LEU A 196 6.93 6.71 16.65
N ALA A 197 6.97 5.99 15.54
CA ALA A 197 7.30 4.56 15.47
C ALA A 197 8.42 4.29 14.47
N LEU A 198 9.18 3.21 14.69
CA LEU A 198 10.06 2.59 13.72
C LEU A 198 9.28 1.50 13.00
N VAL A 199 9.35 1.47 11.67
CA VAL A 199 8.67 0.48 10.84
C VAL A 199 9.69 -0.22 9.95
N ALA A 200 9.77 -1.54 10.08
CA ALA A 200 10.47 -2.40 9.13
C ALA A 200 9.44 -3.05 8.21
N SER A 201 9.61 -2.92 6.90
CA SER A 201 8.66 -3.47 5.91
C SER A 201 9.37 -4.27 4.83
N TYR A 202 8.66 -5.30 4.36
CA TYR A 202 9.02 -6.12 3.22
C TYR A 202 7.84 -6.19 2.25
N THR A 203 8.08 -5.79 1.01
CA THR A 203 7.08 -5.73 -0.03
C THR A 203 7.48 -6.59 -1.19
N ILE A 204 6.53 -7.38 -1.70
CA ILE A 204 6.65 -8.16 -2.93
C ILE A 204 5.59 -7.65 -3.89
N LYS A 205 5.98 -7.34 -5.12
CA LYS A 205 5.09 -7.02 -6.23
C LYS A 205 5.34 -7.98 -7.37
N ASN A 206 4.30 -8.54 -7.91
CA ASN A 206 4.39 -9.48 -9.03
C ASN A 206 3.40 -9.08 -10.12
N ASN A 207 3.87 -9.07 -11.35
CA ASN A 207 3.07 -9.01 -12.57
C ASN A 207 3.21 -10.35 -13.30
N SER A 208 2.09 -11.00 -13.62
CA SER A 208 2.10 -12.31 -14.30
C SER A 208 2.62 -12.20 -15.73
N ASP A 209 2.43 -11.04 -16.35
CA ASP A 209 2.93 -10.73 -17.69
C ASP A 209 3.66 -9.38 -17.69
N VAL A 210 4.81 -9.35 -18.35
CA VAL A 210 5.69 -8.19 -18.52
C VAL A 210 6.43 -8.32 -19.84
N LEU A 211 6.96 -7.20 -20.35
CA LEU A 211 7.78 -7.20 -21.55
C LEU A 211 9.02 -8.11 -21.41
N PRO A 212 9.54 -8.67 -22.52
CA PRO A 212 10.75 -9.47 -22.50
C PRO A 212 11.92 -8.73 -21.82
N LEU A 213 12.70 -9.47 -21.02
CA LEU A 213 13.86 -8.96 -20.25
C LEU A 213 13.49 -8.12 -19.01
N ILE A 214 12.21 -7.99 -18.68
CA ILE A 214 11.75 -7.39 -17.43
C ILE A 214 11.44 -8.50 -16.42
N ASP A 215 11.88 -8.33 -15.18
CA ASP A 215 11.55 -9.25 -14.10
C ASP A 215 10.07 -9.12 -13.69
N LYS A 216 9.41 -10.26 -13.50
CA LYS A 216 8.00 -10.32 -13.09
C LYS A 216 7.79 -9.92 -11.63
N THR A 217 8.84 -9.98 -10.82
CA THR A 217 8.76 -9.80 -9.37
C THR A 217 9.76 -8.77 -8.89
N ASP A 218 9.26 -7.72 -8.25
CA ASP A 218 10.06 -6.74 -7.52
C ASP A 218 9.91 -6.97 -6.02
N THR A 219 11.00 -6.81 -5.29
CA THR A 219 11.01 -6.87 -3.82
C THR A 219 11.64 -5.62 -3.23
N TYR A 220 11.07 -5.13 -2.13
CA TYR A 220 11.55 -3.94 -1.45
C TYR A 220 11.61 -4.18 0.06
N THR A 221 12.75 -3.86 0.65
CA THR A 221 12.91 -3.82 2.10
C THR A 221 13.12 -2.38 2.51
N ALA A 222 12.39 -1.92 3.51
CA ALA A 222 12.53 -0.55 3.99
C ALA A 222 12.52 -0.49 5.52
N ILE A 223 13.31 0.44 6.07
CA ILE A 223 13.25 0.87 7.47
C ILE A 223 12.88 2.34 7.44
N SER A 224 11.81 2.70 8.15
CA SER A 224 11.23 4.04 8.11
C SER A 224 10.86 4.51 9.51
N LEU A 225 10.92 5.81 9.73
CA LEU A 225 10.22 6.46 10.82
C LEU A 225 8.80 6.80 10.36
N GLU A 226 7.83 6.52 11.18
CA GLU A 226 6.42 6.82 10.98
C GLU A 226 5.92 7.71 12.09
N TYR A 227 5.24 8.80 11.72
CA TYR A 227 4.53 9.69 12.63
C TYR A 227 3.02 9.57 12.37
N THR A 228 2.26 9.31 13.43
CA THR A 228 0.79 9.24 13.39
C THR A 228 0.19 10.53 13.97
N PHE A 229 -0.85 11.08 13.36
CA PHE A 229 -1.54 12.31 13.77
C PHE A 229 -3.05 12.20 13.59
#